data_49c2a260e94493082b72b731893d3c03
#
_entry.id   49c2a260e94493082b72b731893d3c03
#
_cell.length_a   1.000
_cell.length_b   1.000
_cell.length_c   1.000
_cell.angle_alpha   90.00
_cell.angle_beta   90.00
_cell.angle_gamma   90.00
#
_symmetry.space_group_name_H-M   'P 1'
#
loop_
_entity.id
_entity.type
_entity.pdbx_description
1 polymer ?
#
loop_
_entity_poly.entity_id
_entity_poly.type
_entity_poly.pdbx_seq_one_letter_code
_entity_poly.pdbx_strand_id
1 'polypeptide(L)'
;MITYSIIQKSQLEGALRLDAEYYQPEYLILNSKLKTQNSKFLGELAKSVICGPFGSAILQEDYCEKGVPLIRVGDLNDWFVRDDDLVFIEESLSQKMKRYQVIEGDLVVSQRGTIAMFSKVTNKFPKWNISANLISIKKSNQIDFDYLLTFLNSSYGINQLYRRLSGQVQPKITTDDVKQIQVFIPDLKKQNEIASYIREAWQKQENSKSLYFQAENLLLEESGLKDFKIEEDLSYVVNLSDIKSFHRADAEYFQPKYEKLISKIKNQNAKILGDLVSMKKGVEPGSEEYQEKGKLFIRVSSLSKNGIIDKDQKYLSDELYQKLKKDFEPKVGEILLTKDAMPGIAYVLKEAIEGIVSSGILRLKPKNNGVESEYMALCINSIVGQMQTERDSGGSIITHWKPEQIRNVLIPILPKPTQQKTADLVQKSHEAHSKAKELLESAKQKVEELILQ
;
A
#
# COMPACT_ATOMS: atom_id res chain seq x y z
N MET A 1 25.43 -17.20 -13.44
CA MET A 1 26.58 -17.77 -12.69
C MET A 1 26.04 -18.95 -11.88
N ILE A 2 26.64 -20.14 -11.96
CA ILE A 2 26.19 -21.28 -11.16
C ILE A 2 26.70 -21.06 -9.75
N THR A 3 25.79 -20.92 -8.78
CA THR A 3 26.11 -20.86 -7.35
C THR A 3 26.09 -22.25 -6.75
N TYR A 4 27.07 -22.59 -5.91
CA TYR A 4 27.13 -23.85 -5.18
C TYR A 4 27.52 -23.63 -3.73
N SER A 5 27.12 -24.57 -2.87
CA SER A 5 27.52 -24.63 -1.47
C SER A 5 28.07 -26.02 -1.15
N ILE A 6 29.07 -26.09 -0.27
CA ILE A 6 29.57 -27.35 0.29
C ILE A 6 28.99 -27.49 1.69
N ILE A 7 28.24 -28.57 1.93
CA ILE A 7 27.49 -28.78 3.17
C ILE A 7 28.02 -30.05 3.85
N GLN A 8 28.31 -29.98 5.15
CA GLN A 8 28.69 -31.14 5.93
C GLN A 8 27.49 -32.07 6.15
N LYS A 9 27.73 -33.40 6.18
CA LYS A 9 26.70 -34.42 6.38
C LYS A 9 25.87 -34.14 7.66
N SER A 10 26.53 -33.79 8.75
CA SER A 10 25.84 -33.41 10.02
C SER A 10 24.85 -32.25 9.89
N GLN A 11 25.11 -31.32 8.99
CA GLN A 11 24.18 -30.19 8.73
C GLN A 11 22.94 -30.64 7.94
N LEU A 12 23.12 -31.59 7.00
CA LEU A 12 22.02 -32.21 6.25
C LEU A 12 21.13 -33.04 7.19
N GLU A 13 21.73 -33.85 8.03
CA GLU A 13 21.00 -34.66 9.01
C GLU A 13 20.27 -33.84 10.06
N GLY A 14 20.89 -32.75 10.55
CA GLY A 14 20.27 -31.85 11.51
C GLY A 14 19.09 -31.06 10.93
N ALA A 15 19.14 -30.71 9.66
CA ALA A 15 18.05 -29.95 9.01
C ALA A 15 16.98 -30.88 8.41
N LEU A 16 17.28 -32.17 8.18
CA LEU A 16 16.42 -33.15 7.47
C LEU A 16 15.99 -32.66 6.08
N ARG A 17 16.83 -31.86 5.41
CA ARG A 17 16.57 -31.27 4.09
C ARG A 17 17.73 -31.49 3.15
N LEU A 18 17.41 -31.73 1.85
CA LEU A 18 18.37 -31.99 0.79
C LEU A 18 18.25 -31.03 -0.40
N ASP A 19 17.29 -30.10 -0.34
CA ASP A 19 17.00 -29.14 -1.40
C ASP A 19 18.06 -28.03 -1.45
N ALA A 20 18.56 -27.71 -2.64
CA ALA A 20 19.64 -26.76 -2.86
C ALA A 20 19.25 -25.33 -2.44
N GLU A 21 17.99 -24.98 -2.59
CA GLU A 21 17.41 -23.69 -2.20
C GLU A 21 17.59 -23.38 -0.71
N TYR A 22 17.51 -24.42 0.13
CA TYR A 22 17.72 -24.27 1.57
C TYR A 22 19.18 -23.94 1.92
N TYR A 23 20.15 -24.37 1.10
CA TYR A 23 21.59 -24.24 1.35
C TYR A 23 22.27 -23.19 0.47
N GLN A 24 21.55 -22.22 -0.05
CA GLN A 24 22.15 -21.12 -0.79
C GLN A 24 23.22 -20.40 0.05
N PRO A 25 24.36 -19.99 -0.54
CA PRO A 25 25.47 -19.37 0.18
C PRO A 25 25.07 -18.17 1.03
N GLU A 26 24.18 -17.34 0.53
CA GLU A 26 23.67 -16.16 1.24
C GLU A 26 22.99 -16.53 2.56
N TYR A 27 22.16 -17.56 2.60
CA TYR A 27 21.49 -18.02 3.82
C TYR A 27 22.47 -18.63 4.82
N LEU A 28 23.52 -19.32 4.34
CA LEU A 28 24.54 -19.88 5.20
C LEU A 28 25.38 -18.80 5.89
N ILE A 29 25.73 -17.75 5.15
CA ILE A 29 26.46 -16.58 5.70
C ILE A 29 25.63 -15.88 6.76
N LEU A 30 24.37 -15.57 6.46
CA LEU A 30 23.46 -14.93 7.42
C LEU A 30 23.32 -15.74 8.72
N ASN A 31 23.10 -17.05 8.60
CA ASN A 31 22.96 -17.91 9.76
C ASN A 31 24.25 -18.05 10.57
N SER A 32 25.42 -18.07 9.93
CA SER A 32 26.69 -18.15 10.65
C SER A 32 26.90 -16.92 11.56
N LYS A 33 26.56 -15.74 11.08
CA LYS A 33 26.66 -14.49 11.87
C LYS A 33 25.74 -14.51 13.08
N LEU A 34 24.48 -14.94 12.93
CA LEU A 34 23.55 -15.02 14.03
C LEU A 34 23.93 -16.03 15.11
N LYS A 35 24.59 -17.15 14.73
CA LYS A 35 25.06 -18.18 15.67
C LYS A 35 26.18 -17.72 16.59
N THR A 36 26.99 -16.76 16.15
CA THR A 36 28.12 -16.22 16.95
C THR A 36 27.71 -15.10 17.89
N GLN A 37 26.46 -14.65 17.83
CA GLN A 37 25.95 -13.52 18.61
C GLN A 37 24.92 -13.96 19.67
N ASN A 38 24.58 -13.03 20.59
CA ASN A 38 23.51 -13.25 21.55
C ASN A 38 22.17 -13.33 20.82
N SER A 39 21.68 -14.54 20.62
CA SER A 39 20.42 -14.79 19.88
C SER A 39 19.59 -15.88 20.55
N LYS A 40 18.26 -15.79 20.37
CA LYS A 40 17.27 -16.76 20.82
C LYS A 40 16.30 -17.09 19.71
N PHE A 41 15.62 -18.23 19.81
CA PHE A 41 14.54 -18.54 18.89
C PHE A 41 13.30 -17.71 19.18
N LEU A 42 12.58 -17.30 18.13
CA LEU A 42 11.35 -16.50 18.26
C LEU A 42 10.31 -17.21 19.15
N GLY A 43 10.24 -18.55 19.09
CA GLY A 43 9.34 -19.32 19.94
C GLY A 43 9.60 -19.17 21.45
N GLU A 44 10.84 -18.82 21.84
CA GLU A 44 11.20 -18.51 23.25
C GLU A 44 10.88 -17.08 23.64
N LEU A 45 10.90 -16.16 22.67
CA LEU A 45 10.69 -14.73 22.86
C LEU A 45 9.22 -14.34 22.85
N ALA A 46 8.38 -15.07 22.10
CA ALA A 46 6.95 -14.81 22.01
C ALA A 46 6.17 -15.53 23.13
N LYS A 47 5.07 -14.93 23.60
CA LYS A 47 4.16 -15.62 24.52
C LYS A 47 3.54 -16.86 23.89
N SER A 48 3.21 -16.80 22.61
CA SER A 48 2.77 -17.94 21.77
C SER A 48 2.79 -17.56 20.29
N VAL A 49 2.88 -18.58 19.44
CA VAL A 49 2.78 -18.46 17.97
C VAL A 49 1.62 -19.34 17.54
N ILE A 50 0.59 -18.75 16.93
CA ILE A 50 -0.70 -19.40 16.66
C ILE A 50 -1.07 -19.22 15.21
N CYS A 51 -1.31 -20.34 14.49
CA CYS A 51 -1.90 -20.30 13.16
C CYS A 51 -3.36 -19.88 13.24
N GLY A 52 -3.84 -19.08 12.29
CA GLY A 52 -5.24 -18.72 12.15
C GLY A 52 -6.17 -19.92 12.00
N PRO A 53 -7.48 -19.72 12.02
CA PRO A 53 -8.47 -20.79 11.92
C PRO A 53 -8.40 -21.49 10.54
N PHE A 54 -9.03 -22.64 10.41
CA PHE A 54 -9.25 -23.24 9.10
C PHE A 54 -10.12 -22.32 8.23
N GLY A 55 -9.90 -22.32 6.91
CA GLY A 55 -10.60 -21.42 5.99
C GLY A 55 -12.14 -21.53 6.03
N SER A 56 -12.67 -22.69 6.41
CA SER A 56 -14.11 -22.92 6.59
C SER A 56 -14.69 -22.43 7.92
N ALA A 57 -13.85 -21.91 8.83
CA ALA A 57 -14.30 -21.49 10.16
C ALA A 57 -14.85 -20.05 10.20
N ILE A 58 -14.52 -19.23 9.21
CA ILE A 58 -15.05 -17.88 8.97
C ILE A 58 -15.28 -17.77 7.47
N LEU A 59 -16.50 -17.69 7.06
CA LEU A 59 -16.91 -17.58 5.66
C LEU A 59 -17.23 -16.12 5.30
N GLN A 60 -17.38 -15.86 4.02
CA GLN A 60 -17.72 -14.52 3.53
C GLN A 60 -19.10 -14.05 4.01
N GLU A 61 -20.03 -15.01 4.23
CA GLU A 61 -21.36 -14.76 4.80
C GLU A 61 -21.35 -14.33 6.27
N ASP A 62 -20.25 -14.59 6.99
CA ASP A 62 -20.05 -14.15 8.39
C ASP A 62 -19.60 -12.68 8.48
N TYR A 63 -19.32 -12.04 7.34
CA TYR A 63 -18.87 -10.66 7.31
C TYR A 63 -20.03 -9.70 7.56
N CYS A 64 -19.78 -8.69 8.38
CA CYS A 64 -20.76 -7.66 8.71
C CYS A 64 -20.11 -6.25 8.62
N GLU A 65 -20.94 -5.23 8.60
CA GLU A 65 -20.46 -3.83 8.50
C GLU A 65 -19.85 -3.32 9.82
N LYS A 66 -20.23 -3.89 10.95
CA LYS A 66 -19.78 -3.45 12.29
C LYS A 66 -19.57 -4.66 13.20
N GLY A 67 -18.55 -4.62 14.02
CA GLY A 67 -18.22 -5.71 14.95
C GLY A 67 -16.76 -5.71 15.34
N VAL A 68 -16.17 -6.89 15.43
CA VAL A 68 -14.73 -7.09 15.67
C VAL A 68 -14.02 -7.16 14.32
N PRO A 69 -13.00 -6.33 14.06
CA PRO A 69 -12.30 -6.36 12.79
C PRO A 69 -11.57 -7.69 12.58
N LEU A 70 -11.64 -8.21 11.35
CA LEU A 70 -10.99 -9.43 10.91
C LEU A 70 -9.80 -9.07 10.01
N ILE A 71 -8.60 -9.39 10.45
CA ILE A 71 -7.39 -9.21 9.64
C ILE A 71 -7.33 -10.32 8.58
N ARG A 72 -7.29 -9.93 7.30
CA ARG A 72 -7.08 -10.82 6.15
C ARG A 72 -5.63 -10.70 5.64
N VAL A 73 -5.19 -11.60 4.79
CA VAL A 73 -3.86 -11.52 4.16
C VAL A 73 -3.66 -10.20 3.41
N GLY A 74 -4.71 -9.69 2.76
CA GLY A 74 -4.69 -8.40 2.04
C GLY A 74 -4.56 -7.17 2.95
N ASP A 75 -4.85 -7.31 4.24
CA ASP A 75 -4.75 -6.22 5.20
C ASP A 75 -3.36 -6.11 5.84
N LEU A 76 -2.43 -7.03 5.50
CA LEU A 76 -1.05 -6.94 5.95
C LEU A 76 -0.26 -5.93 5.10
N ASN A 77 0.61 -5.21 5.77
CA ASN A 77 1.64 -4.37 5.22
C ASN A 77 2.94 -4.66 5.98
N ASP A 78 4.10 -4.33 5.44
CA ASP A 78 5.41 -4.70 6.01
C ASP A 78 5.67 -4.19 7.45
N TRP A 79 4.82 -3.30 7.99
CA TRP A 79 5.03 -2.73 9.31
C TRP A 79 3.79 -2.70 10.21
N PHE A 80 2.63 -2.33 9.67
CA PHE A 80 1.40 -2.17 10.44
C PHE A 80 0.23 -2.81 9.70
N VAL A 81 -0.69 -3.41 10.44
CA VAL A 81 -1.95 -3.88 9.87
C VAL A 81 -2.71 -2.69 9.31
N ARG A 82 -3.16 -2.80 8.06
CA ARG A 82 -3.97 -1.78 7.39
C ARG A 82 -5.36 -1.70 8.03
N ASP A 83 -5.94 -0.51 7.98
CA ASP A 83 -7.23 -0.22 8.60
C ASP A 83 -8.20 0.52 7.66
N ASP A 84 -7.89 0.53 6.37
CA ASP A 84 -8.59 1.31 5.34
C ASP A 84 -9.66 0.53 4.57
N ASP A 85 -9.71 -0.80 4.66
CA ASP A 85 -10.72 -1.65 3.99
C ASP A 85 -11.01 -2.88 4.84
N LEU A 86 -11.44 -2.65 6.09
CA LEU A 86 -11.66 -3.73 7.03
C LEU A 86 -13.00 -4.42 6.81
N VAL A 87 -13.00 -5.72 6.96
CA VAL A 87 -14.22 -6.49 7.21
C VAL A 87 -14.33 -6.79 8.70
N PHE A 88 -15.56 -6.96 9.17
CA PHE A 88 -15.85 -7.23 10.56
C PHE A 88 -16.61 -8.56 10.70
N ILE A 89 -16.54 -9.15 11.87
CA ILE A 89 -17.32 -10.31 12.29
C ILE A 89 -18.10 -9.98 13.55
N GLU A 90 -19.21 -10.67 13.76
CA GLU A 90 -20.00 -10.48 14.98
C GLU A 90 -19.18 -10.77 16.26
N GLU A 91 -19.49 -10.07 17.34
CA GLU A 91 -18.88 -10.29 18.65
C GLU A 91 -19.03 -11.73 19.14
N SER A 92 -20.20 -12.35 18.88
CA SER A 92 -20.51 -13.74 19.21
C SER A 92 -19.55 -14.72 18.55
N LEU A 93 -19.24 -14.52 17.25
CA LEU A 93 -18.29 -15.33 16.51
C LEU A 93 -16.86 -15.07 16.99
N SER A 94 -16.51 -13.81 17.22
CA SER A 94 -15.20 -13.45 17.76
C SER A 94 -14.93 -14.12 19.10
N GLN A 95 -15.93 -14.23 19.99
CA GLN A 95 -15.79 -14.93 21.28
C GLN A 95 -15.60 -16.45 21.12
N LYS A 96 -16.33 -17.09 20.18
CA LYS A 96 -16.07 -18.50 19.82
C LYS A 96 -14.64 -18.69 19.29
N MET A 97 -14.11 -17.68 18.61
CA MET A 97 -12.76 -17.65 18.02
C MET A 97 -11.71 -16.95 18.90
N LYS A 98 -11.91 -16.89 20.23
CA LYS A 98 -11.06 -16.19 21.20
C LYS A 98 -9.57 -16.56 21.08
N ARG A 99 -9.25 -17.79 20.71
CA ARG A 99 -7.86 -18.26 20.48
C ARG A 99 -7.15 -17.45 19.40
N TYR A 100 -7.89 -16.96 18.40
CA TYR A 100 -7.39 -16.26 17.22
C TYR A 100 -7.51 -14.74 17.32
N GLN A 101 -7.93 -14.24 18.50
CA GLN A 101 -7.91 -12.81 18.78
C GLN A 101 -6.48 -12.31 18.93
N VAL A 102 -6.22 -11.10 18.43
CA VAL A 102 -4.97 -10.36 18.60
C VAL A 102 -5.27 -8.96 19.13
N ILE A 103 -4.32 -8.38 19.83
CA ILE A 103 -4.42 -7.07 20.47
C ILE A 103 -3.23 -6.20 20.10
N GLU A 104 -3.24 -4.94 20.47
CA GLU A 104 -2.16 -4.00 20.22
C GLU A 104 -0.79 -4.58 20.62
N GLY A 105 0.14 -4.48 19.67
CA GLY A 105 1.52 -4.92 19.84
C GLY A 105 1.76 -6.39 19.52
N ASP A 106 0.73 -7.22 19.33
CA ASP A 106 0.90 -8.54 18.71
C ASP A 106 1.37 -8.37 17.26
N LEU A 107 2.14 -9.33 16.74
CA LEU A 107 2.55 -9.34 15.32
C LEU A 107 1.77 -10.40 14.57
N VAL A 108 1.53 -10.12 13.29
CA VAL A 108 0.87 -11.05 12.36
C VAL A 108 1.74 -11.22 11.13
N VAL A 109 1.85 -12.44 10.63
CA VAL A 109 2.57 -12.74 9.38
C VAL A 109 1.71 -13.60 8.46
N SER A 110 1.83 -13.38 7.15
CA SER A 110 1.15 -14.19 6.14
C SER A 110 1.80 -15.57 6.02
N GLN A 111 0.97 -16.61 6.04
CA GLN A 111 1.39 -18.00 5.87
C GLN A 111 1.49 -18.39 4.39
N ARG A 112 0.64 -17.80 3.55
CA ARG A 112 0.52 -18.06 2.11
C ARG A 112 0.30 -16.76 1.35
N GLY A 113 0.54 -16.78 0.06
CA GLY A 113 0.45 -15.59 -0.79
C GLY A 113 1.74 -14.76 -0.69
N THR A 114 1.66 -13.49 -0.31
CA THR A 114 2.84 -12.65 -0.04
C THR A 114 3.45 -13.09 1.30
N ILE A 115 4.42 -13.98 1.24
CA ILE A 115 5.04 -14.62 2.41
C ILE A 115 6.01 -13.66 3.10
N ALA A 116 6.22 -13.89 4.41
CA ALA A 116 7.16 -13.16 5.26
C ALA A 116 6.86 -11.67 5.43
N MET A 117 5.60 -11.27 5.31
CA MET A 117 5.14 -9.92 5.59
C MET A 117 4.71 -9.84 7.05
N PHE A 118 5.55 -9.24 7.90
CA PHE A 118 5.26 -9.06 9.33
C PHE A 118 4.63 -7.70 9.57
N SER A 119 3.45 -7.70 10.19
CA SER A 119 2.71 -6.49 10.53
C SER A 119 2.38 -6.45 12.01
N LYS A 120 2.51 -5.28 12.62
CA LYS A 120 2.10 -5.02 14.01
C LYS A 120 0.61 -4.68 14.06
N VAL A 121 -0.10 -5.30 14.99
CA VAL A 121 -1.49 -4.95 15.32
C VAL A 121 -1.51 -3.61 16.04
N THR A 122 -2.36 -2.70 15.56
CA THR A 122 -2.47 -1.33 16.07
C THR A 122 -3.50 -1.20 17.19
N ASN A 123 -3.51 -0.07 17.88
CA ASN A 123 -4.46 0.24 18.97
C ASN A 123 -5.81 0.79 18.46
N LYS A 124 -6.10 0.72 17.18
CA LYS A 124 -7.33 1.28 16.59
C LYS A 124 -8.59 0.61 17.14
N PHE A 125 -8.50 -0.67 17.46
CA PHE A 125 -9.56 -1.45 18.08
C PHE A 125 -9.03 -2.19 19.31
N PRO A 126 -9.86 -2.42 20.33
CA PRO A 126 -9.45 -3.11 21.56
C PRO A 126 -8.96 -4.54 21.29
N LYS A 127 -9.51 -5.17 20.28
CA LYS A 127 -9.16 -6.52 19.82
C LYS A 127 -9.48 -6.67 18.34
N TRP A 128 -8.80 -7.63 17.70
CA TRP A 128 -9.00 -8.03 16.32
C TRP A 128 -9.04 -9.55 16.25
N ASN A 129 -9.61 -10.12 15.21
CA ASN A 129 -9.42 -11.53 14.89
C ASN A 129 -8.52 -11.67 13.66
N ILE A 130 -7.82 -12.80 13.54
CA ILE A 130 -7.10 -13.15 12.31
C ILE A 130 -7.89 -14.18 11.50
N SER A 131 -7.85 -14.05 10.18
CA SER A 131 -8.42 -15.01 9.24
C SER A 131 -7.48 -16.22 9.01
N ALA A 132 -7.91 -17.15 8.18
CA ALA A 132 -7.06 -18.23 7.68
C ALA A 132 -5.82 -17.69 6.95
N ASN A 133 -4.78 -18.53 6.84
CA ASN A 133 -3.51 -18.22 6.19
C ASN A 133 -2.68 -17.09 6.85
N LEU A 134 -2.97 -16.80 8.11
CA LEU A 134 -2.20 -15.91 8.95
C LEU A 134 -1.64 -16.66 10.16
N ILE A 135 -0.51 -16.18 10.69
CA ILE A 135 0.09 -16.64 11.94
C ILE A 135 0.22 -15.41 12.84
N SER A 136 -0.30 -15.49 14.06
CA SER A 136 -0.12 -14.47 15.09
C SER A 136 1.03 -14.82 16.02
N ILE A 137 1.81 -13.82 16.39
CA ILE A 137 2.92 -13.88 17.33
C ILE A 137 2.53 -12.99 18.51
N LYS A 138 2.20 -13.62 19.64
CA LYS A 138 1.68 -12.93 20.81
C LYS A 138 2.78 -12.23 21.58
N LYS A 139 2.54 -10.96 21.89
CA LYS A 139 3.48 -10.11 22.62
C LYS A 139 3.86 -10.71 23.97
N SER A 140 5.14 -10.60 24.31
CA SER A 140 5.72 -10.93 25.62
C SER A 140 6.56 -9.75 26.14
N ASN A 141 7.11 -9.91 27.33
CA ASN A 141 8.04 -8.94 27.93
C ASN A 141 9.53 -9.37 27.79
N GLN A 142 9.82 -10.40 26.98
CA GLN A 142 11.16 -10.95 26.80
C GLN A 142 12.05 -10.05 25.91
N ILE A 143 11.42 -9.26 25.03
CA ILE A 143 12.07 -8.42 24.04
C ILE A 143 11.13 -7.25 23.70
N ASP A 144 11.67 -6.11 23.27
CA ASP A 144 10.82 -5.05 22.70
C ASP A 144 10.24 -5.51 21.37
N PHE A 145 8.91 -5.52 21.24
CA PHE A 145 8.23 -6.05 20.05
C PHE A 145 8.29 -5.11 18.85
N ASP A 146 8.61 -3.82 19.02
CA ASP A 146 8.91 -2.91 17.90
C ASP A 146 10.31 -3.18 17.35
N TYR A 147 11.28 -3.49 18.24
CA TYR A 147 12.57 -4.01 17.82
C TYR A 147 12.42 -5.36 17.09
N LEU A 148 11.65 -6.30 17.67
CA LEU A 148 11.39 -7.61 17.08
C LEU A 148 10.77 -7.48 15.68
N LEU A 149 9.77 -6.63 15.52
CA LEU A 149 9.17 -6.32 14.21
C LEU A 149 10.22 -5.85 13.19
N THR A 150 11.11 -4.95 13.63
CA THR A 150 12.19 -4.44 12.77
C THR A 150 13.14 -5.55 12.34
N PHE A 151 13.57 -6.39 13.28
CA PHE A 151 14.41 -7.55 12.98
C PHE A 151 13.74 -8.49 11.99
N LEU A 152 12.46 -8.81 12.22
CA LEU A 152 11.70 -9.73 11.36
C LEU A 152 11.52 -9.21 9.94
N ASN A 153 11.39 -7.88 9.75
CA ASN A 153 11.30 -7.23 8.45
C ASN A 153 12.67 -6.85 7.85
N SER A 154 13.78 -7.12 8.53
CA SER A 154 15.13 -7.01 7.97
C SER A 154 15.47 -8.18 7.05
N SER A 155 16.57 -8.07 6.28
CA SER A 155 17.07 -9.17 5.48
C SER A 155 17.37 -10.44 6.29
N TYR A 156 17.80 -10.28 7.55
CA TYR A 156 18.06 -11.41 8.45
C TYR A 156 16.79 -12.17 8.88
N GLY A 157 15.69 -11.47 9.13
CA GLY A 157 14.41 -12.10 9.50
C GLY A 157 13.76 -12.77 8.30
N ILE A 158 13.60 -12.00 7.21
CA ILE A 158 12.90 -12.44 5.99
C ILE A 158 13.60 -13.66 5.34
N ASN A 159 14.92 -13.63 5.20
CA ASN A 159 15.66 -14.70 4.54
C ASN A 159 15.63 -16.03 5.32
N GLN A 160 15.49 -15.98 6.64
CA GLN A 160 15.29 -17.21 7.42
C GLN A 160 13.97 -17.91 7.09
N LEU A 161 12.91 -17.15 6.75
CA LEU A 161 11.64 -17.73 6.28
C LEU A 161 11.71 -18.17 4.83
N TYR A 162 12.28 -17.35 3.93
CA TYR A 162 12.44 -17.76 2.53
C TYR A 162 13.24 -19.04 2.39
N ARG A 163 14.31 -19.21 3.17
CA ARG A 163 15.08 -20.46 3.24
C ARG A 163 14.23 -21.67 3.61
N ARG A 164 13.17 -21.48 4.41
CA ARG A 164 12.32 -22.57 4.93
C ARG A 164 11.09 -22.86 4.09
N LEU A 165 10.84 -22.08 3.05
CA LEU A 165 9.68 -22.24 2.19
C LEU A 165 9.55 -23.69 1.72
N SER A 166 8.33 -24.19 1.72
CA SER A 166 7.96 -25.50 1.24
C SER A 166 6.75 -25.42 0.29
N GLY A 167 6.67 -26.35 -0.64
CA GLY A 167 5.60 -26.40 -1.63
C GLY A 167 6.03 -25.85 -2.99
N GLN A 168 5.93 -26.68 -4.04
CA GLN A 168 6.35 -26.30 -5.40
C GLN A 168 5.34 -25.39 -6.10
N VAL A 169 4.04 -25.59 -5.84
CA VAL A 169 2.96 -24.82 -6.52
C VAL A 169 2.54 -23.59 -5.73
N GLN A 170 2.45 -23.71 -4.41
CA GLN A 170 2.11 -22.62 -3.52
C GLN A 170 3.00 -22.66 -2.28
N PRO A 171 4.05 -21.83 -2.24
CA PRO A 171 4.94 -21.76 -1.08
C PRO A 171 4.16 -21.40 0.19
N LYS A 172 4.53 -22.04 1.30
CA LYS A 172 3.93 -21.77 2.62
C LYS A 172 4.97 -21.82 3.71
N ILE A 173 4.70 -21.12 4.81
CA ILE A 173 5.41 -21.21 6.08
C ILE A 173 4.49 -21.82 7.15
N THR A 174 5.09 -22.45 8.14
CA THR A 174 4.39 -23.04 9.29
C THR A 174 4.65 -22.25 10.56
N THR A 175 3.88 -22.52 11.61
CA THR A 175 4.14 -21.94 12.96
C THR A 175 5.52 -22.37 13.49
N ASP A 176 6.00 -23.55 13.13
CA ASP A 176 7.31 -24.03 13.55
C ASP A 176 8.44 -23.32 12.80
N ASP A 177 8.27 -23.02 11.51
CA ASP A 177 9.23 -22.18 10.78
C ASP A 177 9.35 -20.80 11.43
N VAL A 178 8.23 -20.20 11.82
CA VAL A 178 8.22 -18.90 12.52
C VAL A 178 8.87 -19.00 13.90
N LYS A 179 8.56 -20.02 14.71
CA LYS A 179 9.19 -20.23 16.02
C LYS A 179 10.69 -20.42 15.96
N GLN A 180 11.19 -21.01 14.86
CA GLN A 180 12.61 -21.30 14.66
C GLN A 180 13.40 -20.13 14.03
N ILE A 181 12.80 -18.95 13.85
CA ILE A 181 13.56 -17.76 13.48
C ILE A 181 14.52 -17.43 14.62
N GLN A 182 15.80 -17.37 14.33
CA GLN A 182 16.84 -16.98 15.27
C GLN A 182 16.93 -15.45 15.29
N VAL A 183 16.60 -14.85 16.43
CA VAL A 183 16.53 -13.40 16.63
C VAL A 183 17.75 -12.92 17.39
N PHE A 184 18.49 -11.99 16.86
CA PHE A 184 19.57 -11.29 17.55
C PHE A 184 18.99 -10.42 18.68
N ILE A 185 19.62 -10.44 19.87
CA ILE A 185 19.17 -9.70 21.04
C ILE A 185 20.28 -8.75 21.50
N PRO A 186 20.27 -7.50 21.02
CA PRO A 186 21.20 -6.47 21.54
C PRO A 186 20.80 -6.04 22.96
N ASP A 187 21.63 -5.21 23.58
CA ASP A 187 21.27 -4.60 24.86
C ASP A 187 19.97 -3.77 24.79
N LEU A 188 19.33 -3.55 25.93
CA LEU A 188 18.04 -2.84 26.01
C LEU A 188 18.11 -1.41 25.45
N LYS A 189 19.25 -0.74 25.55
CA LYS A 189 19.42 0.62 25.03
C LYS A 189 19.26 0.63 23.50
N LYS A 190 19.93 -0.30 22.81
CA LYS A 190 19.86 -0.45 21.35
C LYS A 190 18.48 -0.93 20.91
N GLN A 191 17.83 -1.86 21.66
CA GLN A 191 16.45 -2.24 21.37
C GLN A 191 15.51 -1.02 21.44
N ASN A 192 15.58 -0.23 22.51
CA ASN A 192 14.75 0.95 22.69
C ASN A 192 15.02 2.03 21.64
N GLU A 193 16.28 2.22 21.25
CA GLU A 193 16.63 3.15 20.15
C GLU A 193 15.93 2.76 18.85
N ILE A 194 16.07 1.51 18.41
CA ILE A 194 15.45 1.01 17.18
C ILE A 194 13.92 1.05 17.29
N ALA A 195 13.36 0.59 18.42
CA ALA A 195 11.92 0.63 18.65
C ALA A 195 11.33 2.05 18.62
N SER A 196 12.12 3.08 18.98
CA SER A 196 11.67 4.47 18.92
C SER A 196 11.37 4.92 17.49
N TYR A 197 12.15 4.45 16.50
CA TYR A 197 11.88 4.74 15.09
C TYR A 197 10.52 4.18 14.63
N ILE A 198 10.18 2.97 15.07
CA ILE A 198 8.90 2.34 14.73
C ILE A 198 7.73 3.10 15.35
N ARG A 199 7.86 3.50 16.62
CA ARG A 199 6.81 4.28 17.33
C ARG A 199 6.64 5.66 16.68
N GLU A 200 7.74 6.33 16.35
CA GLU A 200 7.68 7.61 15.66
C GLU A 200 7.10 7.47 14.24
N ALA A 201 7.50 6.43 13.49
CA ALA A 201 6.96 6.15 12.17
C ALA A 201 5.44 5.95 12.21
N TRP A 202 4.95 5.19 13.19
CA TRP A 202 3.51 5.02 13.40
C TRP A 202 2.80 6.36 13.64
N GLN A 203 3.33 7.20 14.53
CA GLN A 203 2.77 8.53 14.81
C GLN A 203 2.75 9.41 13.55
N LYS A 204 3.83 9.39 12.76
CA LYS A 204 3.91 10.12 11.49
C LYS A 204 2.89 9.61 10.47
N GLN A 205 2.69 8.30 10.40
CA GLN A 205 1.70 7.69 9.50
C GLN A 205 0.26 8.07 9.88
N GLU A 206 -0.09 8.02 11.16
CA GLU A 206 -1.41 8.44 11.65
C GLU A 206 -1.61 9.96 11.47
N ASN A 207 -0.58 10.76 11.70
CA ASN A 207 -0.63 12.20 11.43
C ASN A 207 -0.84 12.48 9.93
N SER A 208 -0.18 11.73 9.04
CA SER A 208 -0.38 11.84 7.60
C SER A 208 -1.84 11.56 7.21
N LYS A 209 -2.42 10.46 7.71
CA LYS A 209 -3.84 10.12 7.46
C LYS A 209 -4.78 11.23 7.97
N SER A 210 -4.53 11.73 9.18
CA SER A 210 -5.34 12.79 9.79
C SER A 210 -5.29 14.10 8.98
N LEU A 211 -4.11 14.52 8.53
CA LEU A 211 -3.92 15.72 7.71
C LEU A 211 -4.62 15.60 6.35
N TYR A 212 -4.50 14.43 5.70
CA TYR A 212 -5.19 14.18 4.43
C TYR A 212 -6.70 14.21 4.59
N PHE A 213 -7.23 13.59 5.64
CA PHE A 213 -8.65 13.60 5.98
C PHE A 213 -9.16 15.01 6.28
N GLN A 214 -8.37 15.84 6.98
CA GLN A 214 -8.72 17.25 7.22
C GLN A 214 -8.78 18.04 5.91
N ALA A 215 -7.83 17.80 4.97
CA ALA A 215 -7.83 18.43 3.66
C ALA A 215 -9.08 18.05 2.86
N GLU A 216 -9.43 16.76 2.84
CA GLU A 216 -10.60 16.25 2.14
C GLU A 216 -11.91 16.80 2.75
N ASN A 217 -12.04 16.80 4.07
CA ASN A 217 -13.20 17.39 4.75
C ASN A 217 -13.35 18.87 4.43
N LEU A 218 -12.26 19.64 4.44
CA LEU A 218 -12.29 21.06 4.09
C LEU A 218 -12.76 21.26 2.64
N LEU A 219 -12.23 20.46 1.70
CA LEU A 219 -12.68 20.48 0.31
C LEU A 219 -14.20 20.20 0.21
N LEU A 220 -14.68 19.13 0.84
CA LEU A 220 -16.08 18.72 0.76
C LEU A 220 -17.03 19.72 1.44
N GLU A 221 -16.63 20.28 2.57
CA GLU A 221 -17.41 21.30 3.30
C GLU A 221 -17.57 22.56 2.46
N GLU A 222 -16.47 23.13 1.97
CA GLU A 222 -16.47 24.35 1.17
C GLU A 222 -17.10 24.14 -0.23
N SER A 223 -17.11 22.90 -0.73
CA SER A 223 -17.82 22.52 -1.95
C SER A 223 -19.28 22.09 -1.72
N GLY A 224 -19.83 22.26 -0.50
CA GLY A 224 -21.21 21.86 -0.19
C GLY A 224 -21.50 20.36 -0.40
N LEU A 225 -20.47 19.53 -0.33
CA LEU A 225 -20.55 18.07 -0.57
C LEU A 225 -20.36 17.24 0.70
N LYS A 226 -20.18 17.86 1.88
CA LYS A 226 -19.94 17.16 3.15
C LYS A 226 -20.98 16.09 3.47
N ASP A 227 -22.25 16.42 3.23
CA ASP A 227 -23.39 15.53 3.49
C ASP A 227 -23.90 14.85 2.21
N PHE A 228 -23.08 14.79 1.17
CA PHE A 228 -23.47 14.14 -0.07
C PHE A 228 -23.57 12.64 0.13
N LYS A 229 -24.78 12.10 0.00
CA LYS A 229 -25.04 10.66 0.09
C LYS A 229 -25.02 10.03 -1.30
N ILE A 230 -24.31 8.94 -1.43
CA ILE A 230 -24.35 8.09 -2.61
C ILE A 230 -25.57 7.16 -2.44
N GLU A 231 -26.63 7.44 -3.19
CA GLU A 231 -27.81 6.59 -3.25
C GLU A 231 -27.77 5.85 -4.58
N GLU A 232 -27.93 4.53 -4.53
CA GLU A 232 -28.04 3.69 -5.71
C GLU A 232 -29.52 3.48 -6.03
N ASP A 233 -29.97 4.07 -7.12
CA ASP A 233 -31.31 3.88 -7.63
C ASP A 233 -31.33 2.57 -8.45
N LEU A 234 -32.21 1.61 -8.08
CA LEU A 234 -32.35 0.31 -8.78
C LEU A 234 -32.97 0.47 -10.19
N SER A 235 -33.68 1.56 -10.44
CA SER A 235 -34.26 1.89 -11.75
C SER A 235 -34.41 3.41 -11.91
N TYR A 236 -34.22 3.91 -13.12
CA TYR A 236 -34.38 5.31 -13.47
C TYR A 236 -34.68 5.47 -14.96
N VAL A 237 -35.19 6.62 -15.35
CA VAL A 237 -35.55 6.95 -16.72
C VAL A 237 -34.51 7.88 -17.33
N VAL A 238 -34.08 7.57 -18.53
CA VAL A 238 -33.12 8.38 -19.32
C VAL A 238 -33.79 8.81 -20.62
N ASN A 239 -33.64 10.07 -21.03
CA ASN A 239 -34.15 10.54 -22.29
C ASN A 239 -33.34 9.99 -23.46
N LEU A 240 -33.99 9.68 -24.55
CA LEU A 240 -33.31 9.22 -25.78
C LEU A 240 -32.35 10.27 -26.35
N SER A 241 -32.63 11.55 -26.12
CA SER A 241 -31.75 12.66 -26.48
C SER A 241 -30.40 12.56 -25.78
N ASP A 242 -30.38 12.17 -24.49
CA ASP A 242 -29.18 12.08 -23.68
C ASP A 242 -28.33 10.88 -24.15
N ILE A 243 -28.96 9.73 -24.40
CA ILE A 243 -28.32 8.54 -25.00
C ILE A 243 -27.64 8.91 -26.33
N LYS A 244 -28.32 9.66 -27.18
CA LYS A 244 -27.78 10.10 -28.45
C LYS A 244 -26.61 11.10 -28.30
N SER A 245 -26.73 12.05 -27.37
CA SER A 245 -25.72 13.11 -27.17
C SER A 245 -24.42 12.55 -26.56
N PHE A 246 -24.52 11.60 -25.62
CA PHE A 246 -23.38 10.97 -24.99
C PHE A 246 -22.83 9.76 -25.76
N HIS A 247 -23.55 9.28 -26.78
CA HIS A 247 -23.21 8.06 -27.52
C HIS A 247 -23.01 6.84 -26.62
N ARG A 248 -23.79 6.75 -25.54
CA ARG A 248 -23.77 5.67 -24.55
C ARG A 248 -25.20 5.25 -24.19
N ALA A 249 -25.37 3.93 -23.92
CA ALA A 249 -26.66 3.34 -23.53
C ALA A 249 -26.53 2.43 -22.28
N ASP A 250 -25.37 2.42 -21.64
CA ASP A 250 -25.09 1.62 -20.45
C ASP A 250 -25.71 2.27 -19.21
N ALA A 251 -26.39 1.47 -18.40
CA ALA A 251 -27.11 1.93 -17.22
C ALA A 251 -26.14 2.56 -16.18
N GLU A 252 -24.95 2.02 -16.03
CA GLU A 252 -23.94 2.49 -15.07
C GLU A 252 -23.59 3.96 -15.28
N TYR A 253 -23.48 4.41 -16.55
CA TYR A 253 -23.15 5.79 -16.88
C TYR A 253 -24.23 6.79 -16.47
N PHE A 254 -25.52 6.40 -16.60
CA PHE A 254 -26.65 7.29 -16.38
C PHE A 254 -27.22 7.25 -14.96
N GLN A 255 -26.51 6.63 -14.00
CA GLN A 255 -27.00 6.58 -12.61
C GLN A 255 -27.22 8.01 -12.06
N PRO A 256 -28.38 8.26 -11.43
CA PRO A 256 -28.76 9.61 -10.92
C PRO A 256 -27.76 10.19 -9.93
N LYS A 257 -27.01 9.36 -9.19
CA LYS A 257 -25.95 9.79 -8.26
C LYS A 257 -24.92 10.69 -8.92
N TYR A 258 -24.53 10.39 -10.16
CA TYR A 258 -23.53 11.18 -10.89
C TYR A 258 -24.07 12.55 -11.30
N GLU A 259 -25.30 12.62 -11.80
CA GLU A 259 -25.90 13.89 -12.18
C GLU A 259 -26.16 14.77 -10.95
N LYS A 260 -26.59 14.20 -9.82
CA LYS A 260 -26.72 14.90 -8.54
C LYS A 260 -25.41 15.56 -8.12
N LEU A 261 -24.27 14.82 -8.22
CA LEU A 261 -22.94 15.37 -7.91
C LEU A 261 -22.54 16.48 -8.90
N ILE A 262 -22.64 16.21 -10.19
CA ILE A 262 -22.24 17.14 -11.26
C ILE A 262 -23.03 18.45 -11.18
N SER A 263 -24.33 18.37 -10.95
CA SER A 263 -25.19 19.55 -10.79
C SER A 263 -24.77 20.39 -9.59
N LYS A 264 -24.43 19.75 -8.45
CA LYS A 264 -23.90 20.48 -7.27
C LYS A 264 -22.59 21.19 -7.56
N ILE A 265 -21.67 20.51 -8.26
CA ILE A 265 -20.36 21.10 -8.64
C ILE A 265 -20.57 22.25 -9.65
N LYS A 266 -21.42 22.08 -10.67
CA LYS A 266 -21.73 23.12 -11.66
C LYS A 266 -22.38 24.36 -11.08
N ASN A 267 -23.22 24.20 -10.05
CA ASN A 267 -23.86 25.32 -9.36
C ASN A 267 -22.88 26.18 -8.55
N GLN A 268 -21.65 25.76 -8.44
CA GLN A 268 -20.52 26.48 -7.88
C GLN A 268 -19.61 26.97 -9.01
N ASN A 269 -18.61 27.76 -8.66
CA ASN A 269 -17.56 28.10 -9.62
C ASN A 269 -16.73 26.87 -9.94
N ALA A 270 -16.96 26.22 -11.08
CA ALA A 270 -16.24 25.03 -11.50
C ALA A 270 -15.59 25.23 -12.89
N LYS A 271 -14.47 24.56 -13.12
CA LYS A 271 -13.80 24.53 -14.43
C LYS A 271 -13.52 23.08 -14.83
N ILE A 272 -13.48 22.84 -16.12
CA ILE A 272 -13.03 21.53 -16.62
C ILE A 272 -11.50 21.39 -16.46
N LEU A 273 -11.05 20.20 -16.13
CA LEU A 273 -9.63 19.91 -15.90
C LEU A 273 -8.76 20.26 -17.12
N GLY A 274 -9.28 20.09 -18.33
CA GLY A 274 -8.59 20.45 -19.58
C GLY A 274 -8.26 21.93 -19.73
N ASP A 275 -8.99 22.83 -19.04
CA ASP A 275 -8.67 24.27 -19.01
C ASP A 275 -7.56 24.58 -18.00
N LEU A 276 -7.41 23.73 -16.97
CA LEU A 276 -6.48 23.94 -15.87
C LEU A 276 -5.08 23.35 -16.15
N VAL A 277 -5.01 22.27 -16.96
CA VAL A 277 -3.77 21.54 -17.22
C VAL A 277 -3.55 21.24 -18.70
N SER A 278 -2.30 21.07 -19.10
CA SER A 278 -1.95 20.37 -20.33
C SER A 278 -1.66 18.90 -19.99
N MET A 279 -2.03 17.98 -20.91
CA MET A 279 -1.96 16.54 -20.67
C MET A 279 -0.99 15.88 -21.63
N LYS A 280 -0.09 15.05 -21.13
CA LYS A 280 0.83 14.24 -21.94
C LYS A 280 0.77 12.79 -21.49
N LYS A 281 0.54 11.86 -22.41
CA LYS A 281 0.51 10.43 -22.15
C LYS A 281 1.94 9.90 -22.00
N GLY A 282 2.13 8.91 -21.10
CA GLY A 282 3.35 8.14 -21.03
C GLY A 282 3.53 7.17 -22.20
N VAL A 283 4.52 6.30 -22.12
CA VAL A 283 4.91 5.35 -23.16
C VAL A 283 4.84 3.91 -22.66
N GLU A 284 4.65 2.97 -23.57
CA GLU A 284 4.78 1.53 -23.29
C GLU A 284 5.93 0.97 -24.15
N PRO A 285 7.09 0.69 -23.54
CA PRO A 285 8.23 0.16 -24.28
C PRO A 285 8.13 -1.34 -24.59
N GLY A 286 7.19 -2.05 -23.94
CA GLY A 286 7.08 -3.51 -24.00
C GLY A 286 7.67 -4.20 -22.76
N SER A 287 7.08 -5.33 -22.38
CA SER A 287 7.49 -6.05 -21.16
C SER A 287 8.86 -6.68 -21.26
N GLU A 288 9.35 -6.92 -22.47
CA GLU A 288 10.69 -7.43 -22.77
C GLU A 288 11.81 -6.46 -22.39
N GLU A 289 11.50 -5.16 -22.29
CA GLU A 289 12.44 -4.11 -21.90
C GLU A 289 12.56 -3.95 -20.37
N TYR A 290 11.74 -4.68 -19.61
CA TYR A 290 11.73 -4.55 -18.15
C TYR A 290 12.92 -5.26 -17.51
N GLN A 291 13.56 -4.57 -16.59
CA GLN A 291 14.71 -5.05 -15.84
C GLN A 291 14.45 -5.00 -14.34
N GLU A 292 15.24 -5.74 -13.58
CA GLU A 292 15.21 -5.75 -12.12
C GLU A 292 16.01 -4.58 -11.49
N LYS A 293 16.87 -3.93 -12.28
CA LYS A 293 17.67 -2.76 -11.87
C LYS A 293 17.85 -1.80 -13.04
N GLY A 294 17.98 -0.51 -12.77
CA GLY A 294 18.16 0.52 -13.79
C GLY A 294 17.43 1.81 -13.46
N LYS A 295 16.87 2.49 -14.46
CA LYS A 295 16.04 3.68 -14.30
C LYS A 295 14.57 3.31 -14.11
N LEU A 296 13.90 3.97 -13.17
CA LEU A 296 12.56 3.60 -12.75
C LEU A 296 11.54 3.68 -13.91
N PHE A 297 10.74 2.63 -14.08
CA PHE A 297 9.57 2.64 -14.95
C PHE A 297 8.30 2.79 -14.11
N ILE A 298 7.74 4.00 -14.10
CA ILE A 298 6.60 4.36 -13.26
C ILE A 298 5.31 3.81 -13.91
N ARG A 299 4.82 2.69 -13.38
CA ARG A 299 3.59 2.04 -13.84
C ARG A 299 2.40 2.43 -12.95
N VAL A 300 1.19 2.11 -13.40
CA VAL A 300 -0.03 2.33 -12.60
C VAL A 300 0.08 1.68 -11.22
N SER A 301 0.58 0.45 -11.13
CA SER A 301 0.80 -0.27 -9.86
C SER A 301 1.87 0.36 -8.96
N SER A 302 2.69 1.25 -9.51
CA SER A 302 3.73 1.96 -8.75
C SER A 302 3.27 3.32 -8.21
N LEU A 303 2.00 3.72 -8.45
CA LEU A 303 1.50 5.04 -8.06
C LEU A 303 0.40 4.92 -7.00
N SER A 304 0.49 5.75 -5.97
CA SER A 304 -0.56 5.95 -4.97
C SER A 304 -0.81 7.46 -4.77
N LYS A 305 -1.89 7.80 -4.08
CA LYS A 305 -2.16 9.20 -3.71
C LYS A 305 -1.10 9.80 -2.77
N ASN A 306 -0.30 8.96 -2.12
CA ASN A 306 0.75 9.37 -1.19
C ASN A 306 2.15 9.37 -1.82
N GLY A 307 2.30 8.97 -3.08
CA GLY A 307 3.56 8.92 -3.79
C GLY A 307 3.80 7.62 -4.55
N ILE A 308 5.06 7.44 -4.93
CA ILE A 308 5.51 6.24 -5.65
C ILE A 308 5.76 5.10 -4.66
N ILE A 309 5.21 3.93 -4.98
CA ILE A 309 5.33 2.70 -4.20
C ILE A 309 6.63 1.99 -4.58
N ASP A 310 7.46 1.62 -3.59
CA ASP A 310 8.75 0.98 -3.84
C ASP A 310 8.68 -0.53 -4.09
N LYS A 311 7.51 -1.12 -3.93
CA LYS A 311 7.30 -2.56 -4.08
C LYS A 311 7.03 -2.94 -5.53
N ASP A 312 7.59 -4.06 -5.98
CA ASP A 312 7.40 -4.63 -7.32
C ASP A 312 7.71 -3.64 -8.46
N GLN A 313 8.69 -2.76 -8.25
CA GLN A 313 9.12 -1.81 -9.26
C GLN A 313 9.76 -2.52 -10.46
N LYS A 314 9.60 -1.92 -11.62
CA LYS A 314 10.31 -2.31 -12.83
C LYS A 314 11.19 -1.16 -13.30
N TYR A 315 12.26 -1.53 -13.98
CA TYR A 315 13.27 -0.60 -14.40
C TYR A 315 13.52 -0.76 -15.91
N LEU A 316 14.11 0.26 -16.51
CA LEU A 316 14.56 0.27 -17.89
C LEU A 316 16.08 0.40 -17.93
N SER A 317 16.69 -0.04 -19.01
CA SER A 317 18.12 0.17 -19.24
C SER A 317 18.44 1.68 -19.34
N ASP A 318 19.68 2.05 -18.99
CA ASP A 318 20.15 3.43 -19.16
C ASP A 318 20.04 3.89 -20.61
N GLU A 319 20.30 3.03 -21.58
CA GLU A 319 20.21 3.35 -23.01
C GLU A 319 18.78 3.72 -23.41
N LEU A 320 17.80 2.90 -23.04
CA LEU A 320 16.39 3.15 -23.33
C LEU A 320 15.89 4.40 -22.61
N TYR A 321 16.27 4.59 -21.35
CA TYR A 321 15.96 5.81 -20.61
C TYR A 321 16.47 7.06 -21.31
N GLN A 322 17.72 7.09 -21.82
CA GLN A 322 18.27 8.24 -22.54
C GLN A 322 17.47 8.56 -23.80
N LYS A 323 16.97 7.54 -24.50
CA LYS A 323 16.11 7.72 -25.69
C LYS A 323 14.74 8.33 -25.34
N LEU A 324 14.15 7.94 -24.20
CA LEU A 324 12.78 8.28 -23.80
C LEU A 324 12.67 9.51 -22.91
N LYS A 325 13.71 9.85 -22.15
CA LYS A 325 13.65 10.87 -21.07
C LYS A 325 13.18 12.25 -21.55
N LYS A 326 13.54 12.66 -22.74
CA LYS A 326 13.15 13.98 -23.29
C LYS A 326 11.63 14.16 -23.30
N ASP A 327 10.91 13.09 -23.60
CA ASP A 327 9.47 13.12 -23.80
C ASP A 327 8.67 12.57 -22.65
N PHE A 328 9.18 11.59 -21.91
CA PHE A 328 8.40 10.79 -20.97
C PHE A 328 8.87 10.84 -19.52
N GLU A 329 10.00 11.49 -19.24
CA GLU A 329 10.43 11.74 -17.86
C GLU A 329 9.50 12.77 -17.20
N PRO A 330 8.92 12.46 -16.02
CA PRO A 330 8.05 13.40 -15.32
C PRO A 330 8.86 14.54 -14.70
N LYS A 331 8.24 15.71 -14.56
CA LYS A 331 8.89 16.88 -13.99
C LYS A 331 8.24 17.25 -12.65
N VAL A 332 9.04 17.80 -11.74
CA VAL A 332 8.56 18.32 -10.45
C VAL A 332 7.40 19.30 -10.67
N GLY A 333 6.34 19.17 -9.89
CA GLY A 333 5.12 19.95 -9.98
C GLY A 333 4.09 19.42 -10.99
N GLU A 334 4.42 18.42 -11.82
CA GLU A 334 3.42 17.72 -12.62
C GLU A 334 2.57 16.79 -11.73
N ILE A 335 1.29 16.64 -12.08
CA ILE A 335 0.39 15.66 -11.47
C ILE A 335 0.47 14.39 -12.32
N LEU A 336 0.83 13.28 -11.71
CA LEU A 336 0.75 11.94 -12.30
C LEU A 336 -0.65 11.39 -12.03
N LEU A 337 -1.41 11.10 -13.10
CA LEU A 337 -2.79 10.60 -13.01
C LEU A 337 -2.92 9.23 -13.67
N THR A 338 -3.33 8.22 -12.92
CA THR A 338 -3.64 6.91 -13.49
C THR A 338 -4.91 6.97 -14.33
N LYS A 339 -4.87 6.32 -15.50
CA LYS A 339 -6.02 6.25 -16.43
C LYS A 339 -6.42 4.82 -16.83
N ASP A 340 -5.58 3.85 -16.56
CA ASP A 340 -5.84 2.43 -16.89
C ASP A 340 -5.78 1.57 -15.62
N ALA A 341 -6.45 0.43 -15.59
CA ALA A 341 -6.53 -0.54 -14.51
C ALA A 341 -7.13 0.01 -13.19
N MET A 342 -6.52 1.01 -12.58
CA MET A 342 -7.01 1.73 -11.41
C MET A 342 -7.03 3.23 -11.72
N PRO A 343 -7.98 3.71 -12.52
CA PRO A 343 -8.04 5.11 -12.92
C PRO A 343 -8.41 6.04 -11.75
N GLY A 344 -7.93 7.28 -11.79
CA GLY A 344 -8.32 8.33 -10.84
C GLY A 344 -7.37 8.50 -9.64
N ILE A 345 -6.20 7.84 -9.61
CA ILE A 345 -5.17 8.13 -8.62
C ILE A 345 -4.32 9.28 -9.12
N ALA A 346 -4.26 10.38 -8.37
CA ALA A 346 -3.49 11.58 -8.70
C ALA A 346 -2.44 11.88 -7.63
N TYR A 347 -1.20 12.13 -8.04
CA TYR A 347 -0.10 12.52 -7.17
C TYR A 347 0.73 13.64 -7.79
N VAL A 348 1.02 14.67 -7.01
CA VAL A 348 1.92 15.75 -7.45
C VAL A 348 3.36 15.35 -7.21
N LEU A 349 4.16 15.28 -8.25
CA LEU A 349 5.56 14.91 -8.13
C LEU A 349 6.36 16.01 -7.40
N LYS A 350 6.95 15.66 -6.26
CA LYS A 350 7.67 16.59 -5.37
C LYS A 350 9.16 16.71 -5.67
N GLU A 351 9.75 15.62 -6.08
CA GLU A 351 11.19 15.49 -6.29
C GLU A 351 11.48 14.99 -7.70
N ALA A 352 12.64 15.36 -8.23
CA ALA A 352 13.07 14.87 -9.53
C ALA A 352 13.34 13.36 -9.46
N ILE A 353 12.82 12.62 -10.41
CA ILE A 353 12.98 11.17 -10.52
C ILE A 353 13.55 10.85 -11.90
N GLU A 354 14.68 10.15 -11.92
CA GLU A 354 15.20 9.56 -13.16
C GLU A 354 14.37 8.32 -13.52
N GLY A 355 13.29 8.55 -14.24
CA GLY A 355 12.35 7.50 -14.59
C GLY A 355 11.47 7.87 -15.78
N ILE A 356 10.79 6.88 -16.31
CA ILE A 356 9.88 7.00 -17.45
C ILE A 356 8.45 6.65 -17.01
N VAL A 357 7.48 7.44 -17.43
CA VAL A 357 6.06 7.23 -17.10
C VAL A 357 5.42 6.30 -18.11
N SER A 358 4.73 5.25 -17.63
CA SER A 358 4.03 4.28 -18.48
C SER A 358 2.80 4.87 -19.19
N SER A 359 2.37 4.20 -20.26
CA SER A 359 1.21 4.60 -21.08
C SER A 359 -0.12 4.64 -20.29
N GLY A 360 -0.21 3.92 -19.15
CA GLY A 360 -1.37 3.90 -18.25
C GLY A 360 -1.49 5.13 -17.35
N ILE A 361 -0.52 6.05 -17.42
CA ILE A 361 -0.47 7.28 -16.62
C ILE A 361 -0.44 8.50 -17.55
N LEU A 362 -1.19 9.54 -17.19
CA LEU A 362 -1.08 10.87 -17.77
C LEU A 362 -0.23 11.78 -16.88
N ARG A 363 0.62 12.57 -17.50
CA ARG A 363 1.32 13.69 -16.88
C ARG A 363 0.48 14.95 -17.12
N LEU A 364 0.00 15.54 -16.05
CA LEU A 364 -0.79 16.77 -16.09
C LEU A 364 0.12 17.93 -15.68
N LYS A 365 0.43 18.82 -16.59
CA LYS A 365 1.21 20.03 -16.31
C LYS A 365 0.23 21.18 -16.05
N PRO A 366 0.21 21.76 -14.84
CA PRO A 366 -0.63 22.91 -14.54
C PRO A 366 -0.34 24.09 -15.47
N LYS A 367 -1.42 24.75 -15.91
CA LYS A 367 -1.33 26.04 -16.57
C LYS A 367 -1.33 27.13 -15.48
N ASN A 368 -0.68 28.27 -15.73
CA ASN A 368 -0.57 29.39 -14.75
C ASN A 368 -1.91 30.12 -14.55
N ASN A 369 -2.91 29.43 -14.06
CA ASN A 369 -4.29 29.92 -13.88
C ASN A 369 -4.74 30.00 -12.42
N GLY A 370 -3.78 29.97 -11.49
CA GLY A 370 -4.04 30.23 -10.08
C GLY A 370 -4.71 29.11 -9.29
N VAL A 371 -4.72 27.87 -9.81
CA VAL A 371 -5.20 26.69 -9.08
C VAL A 371 -4.01 25.87 -8.59
N GLU A 372 -4.00 25.55 -7.29
CA GLU A 372 -2.92 24.79 -6.65
C GLU A 372 -2.91 23.32 -7.14
N SER A 373 -1.73 22.78 -7.47
CA SER A 373 -1.58 21.38 -7.96
C SER A 373 -2.05 20.37 -6.95
N GLU A 374 -1.72 20.55 -5.67
CA GLU A 374 -2.13 19.66 -4.57
C GLU A 374 -3.65 19.67 -4.38
N TYR A 375 -4.26 20.86 -4.51
CA TYR A 375 -5.70 21.00 -4.47
C TYR A 375 -6.36 20.25 -5.63
N MET A 376 -5.84 20.38 -6.86
CA MET A 376 -6.35 19.64 -8.03
C MET A 376 -6.20 18.12 -7.84
N ALA A 377 -5.05 17.66 -7.36
CA ALA A 377 -4.83 16.25 -7.09
C ALA A 377 -5.79 15.71 -6.02
N LEU A 378 -6.04 16.49 -4.94
CA LEU A 378 -7.02 16.13 -3.93
C LEU A 378 -8.44 16.07 -4.50
N CYS A 379 -8.85 17.06 -5.33
CA CYS A 379 -10.15 17.00 -6.01
C CYS A 379 -10.33 15.72 -6.81
N ILE A 380 -9.29 15.28 -7.55
CA ILE A 380 -9.34 14.05 -8.33
C ILE A 380 -9.42 12.82 -7.42
N ASN A 381 -8.67 12.79 -6.32
CA ASN A 381 -8.64 11.67 -5.38
C ASN A 381 -9.88 11.59 -4.46
N SER A 382 -10.64 12.69 -4.31
CA SER A 382 -11.85 12.74 -3.48
C SER A 382 -13.08 12.24 -4.23
N ILE A 383 -14.22 12.18 -3.53
CA ILE A 383 -15.53 11.86 -4.14
C ILE A 383 -15.82 12.69 -5.39
N VAL A 384 -15.33 13.93 -5.44
CA VAL A 384 -15.50 14.85 -6.59
C VAL A 384 -14.95 14.24 -7.88
N GLY A 385 -13.74 13.72 -7.85
CA GLY A 385 -13.10 13.11 -9.02
C GLY A 385 -13.45 11.64 -9.18
N GLN A 386 -13.51 10.88 -8.07
CA GLN A 386 -13.74 9.43 -8.12
C GLN A 386 -15.09 9.07 -8.74
N MET A 387 -16.17 9.77 -8.41
CA MET A 387 -17.49 9.51 -9.02
C MET A 387 -17.51 9.88 -10.52
N GLN A 388 -16.80 10.92 -10.93
CA GLN A 388 -16.68 11.25 -12.37
C GLN A 388 -15.83 10.22 -13.10
N THR A 389 -14.77 9.71 -12.46
CA THR A 389 -13.94 8.62 -12.97
C THR A 389 -14.77 7.33 -13.12
N GLU A 390 -15.51 6.94 -12.10
CA GLU A 390 -16.38 5.76 -12.08
C GLU A 390 -17.41 5.84 -13.21
N ARG A 391 -18.08 6.97 -13.38
CA ARG A 391 -19.06 7.18 -14.45
C ARG A 391 -18.45 7.06 -15.84
N ASP A 392 -17.29 7.66 -16.06
CA ASP A 392 -16.72 7.84 -17.40
C ASP A 392 -15.84 6.68 -17.83
N SER A 393 -15.17 6.01 -16.89
CA SER A 393 -14.31 4.88 -17.18
C SER A 393 -15.12 3.63 -17.58
N GLY A 394 -14.51 2.75 -18.37
CA GLY A 394 -15.15 1.53 -18.80
C GLY A 394 -14.15 0.53 -19.35
N GLY A 395 -14.59 -0.72 -19.49
CA GLY A 395 -13.78 -1.85 -19.96
C GLY A 395 -14.16 -3.13 -19.23
N SER A 396 -14.30 -4.24 -19.94
CA SER A 396 -14.75 -5.52 -19.37
C SER A 396 -13.65 -6.27 -18.61
N ILE A 397 -12.39 -6.08 -18.99
CA ILE A 397 -11.24 -6.78 -18.39
C ILE A 397 -10.31 -5.77 -17.72
N ILE A 398 -10.00 -4.67 -18.40
CA ILE A 398 -9.18 -3.58 -17.87
C ILE A 398 -9.98 -2.29 -17.99
N THR A 399 -10.16 -1.61 -16.89
CA THR A 399 -10.81 -0.29 -16.87
C THR A 399 -9.93 0.74 -17.56
N HIS A 400 -10.51 1.48 -18.49
CA HIS A 400 -9.83 2.55 -19.22
C HIS A 400 -10.58 3.86 -19.05
N TRP A 401 -9.85 4.93 -18.78
CA TRP A 401 -10.37 6.29 -18.74
C TRP A 401 -9.72 7.12 -19.84
N LYS A 402 -10.52 7.51 -20.84
CA LYS A 402 -9.99 8.16 -22.05
C LYS A 402 -9.56 9.60 -21.75
N PRO A 403 -8.46 10.08 -22.35
CA PRO A 403 -8.00 11.47 -22.15
C PRO A 403 -9.05 12.54 -22.46
N GLU A 404 -9.95 12.29 -23.41
CA GLU A 404 -11.04 13.20 -23.77
C GLU A 404 -12.05 13.32 -22.62
N GLN A 405 -12.35 12.23 -21.92
CA GLN A 405 -13.22 12.20 -20.75
C GLN A 405 -12.53 12.89 -19.56
N ILE A 406 -11.25 12.61 -19.34
CA ILE A 406 -10.43 13.24 -18.29
C ILE A 406 -10.40 14.77 -18.46
N ARG A 407 -10.34 15.28 -19.67
CA ARG A 407 -10.41 16.72 -19.96
C ARG A 407 -11.68 17.36 -19.40
N ASN A 408 -12.79 16.64 -19.41
CA ASN A 408 -14.11 17.13 -19.02
C ASN A 408 -14.41 16.99 -17.53
N VAL A 409 -13.50 16.46 -16.73
CA VAL A 409 -13.64 16.36 -15.27
C VAL A 409 -13.81 17.76 -14.70
N LEU A 410 -14.86 17.93 -13.93
CA LEU A 410 -15.16 19.20 -13.25
C LEU A 410 -14.38 19.31 -11.95
N ILE A 411 -13.66 20.40 -11.80
CA ILE A 411 -12.92 20.76 -10.59
C ILE A 411 -13.59 21.99 -10.00
N PRO A 412 -14.11 21.95 -8.76
CA PRO A 412 -14.63 23.13 -8.08
C PRO A 412 -13.49 24.12 -7.85
N ILE A 413 -13.74 25.39 -8.08
CA ILE A 413 -12.73 26.46 -7.90
C ILE A 413 -13.09 27.25 -6.64
N LEU A 414 -12.58 26.78 -5.52
CA LEU A 414 -12.76 27.43 -4.22
C LEU A 414 -11.96 28.74 -4.13
N PRO A 415 -12.26 29.61 -3.16
CA PRO A 415 -11.44 30.79 -2.91
C PRO A 415 -9.96 30.46 -2.70
N LYS A 416 -9.07 31.29 -3.20
CA LYS A 416 -7.62 31.04 -3.16
C LYS A 416 -7.07 30.69 -1.77
N PRO A 417 -7.50 31.38 -0.66
CA PRO A 417 -7.06 31.01 0.69
C PRO A 417 -7.46 29.58 1.08
N THR A 418 -8.66 29.12 0.68
CA THR A 418 -9.12 27.74 0.94
C THR A 418 -8.31 26.73 0.13
N GLN A 419 -8.07 27.00 -1.15
CA GLN A 419 -7.19 26.14 -1.97
C GLN A 419 -5.81 26.01 -1.33
N GLN A 420 -5.19 27.10 -0.91
CA GLN A 420 -3.87 27.10 -0.29
C GLN A 420 -3.88 26.31 1.02
N LYS A 421 -4.85 26.56 1.91
CA LYS A 421 -4.98 25.81 3.17
C LYS A 421 -5.13 24.30 2.93
N THR A 422 -5.92 23.94 1.94
CA THR A 422 -6.12 22.53 1.54
C THR A 422 -4.81 21.93 1.00
N ALA A 423 -4.13 22.65 0.11
CA ALA A 423 -2.85 22.24 -0.47
C ALA A 423 -1.78 22.07 0.62
N ASP A 424 -1.69 22.98 1.59
CA ASP A 424 -0.75 22.90 2.71
C ASP A 424 -1.00 21.66 3.58
N LEU A 425 -2.26 21.29 3.81
CA LEU A 425 -2.62 20.09 4.57
C LEU A 425 -2.18 18.82 3.82
N VAL A 426 -2.44 18.75 2.50
CA VAL A 426 -2.00 17.62 1.65
C VAL A 426 -0.48 17.54 1.63
N GLN A 427 0.22 18.65 1.48
CA GLN A 427 1.67 18.69 1.49
C GLN A 427 2.24 18.17 2.83
N LYS A 428 1.73 18.68 3.97
CA LYS A 428 2.14 18.20 5.30
C LYS A 428 1.82 16.72 5.50
N SER A 429 0.73 16.23 4.93
CA SER A 429 0.40 14.80 4.93
C SER A 429 1.48 14.00 4.21
N HIS A 430 1.87 14.40 3.01
CA HIS A 430 2.92 13.73 2.24
C HIS A 430 4.29 13.79 2.93
N GLU A 431 4.66 14.93 3.53
CA GLU A 431 5.90 15.07 4.32
C GLU A 431 5.91 14.11 5.52
N ALA A 432 4.79 14.01 6.24
CA ALA A 432 4.66 13.06 7.35
C ALA A 432 4.74 11.60 6.87
N HIS A 433 4.14 11.27 5.73
CA HIS A 433 4.21 9.94 5.12
C HIS A 433 5.65 9.58 4.72
N SER A 434 6.34 10.49 4.02
CA SER A 434 7.75 10.31 3.62
C SER A 434 8.64 10.12 4.85
N LYS A 435 8.44 10.92 5.91
CA LYS A 435 9.21 10.80 7.15
C LYS A 435 8.97 9.47 7.86
N ALA A 436 7.72 8.97 7.86
CA ALA A 436 7.42 7.63 8.38
C ALA A 436 8.22 6.55 7.64
N LYS A 437 8.26 6.62 6.31
CA LYS A 437 9.01 5.68 5.46
C LYS A 437 10.53 5.73 5.73
N GLU A 438 11.10 6.93 5.82
CA GLU A 438 12.53 7.11 6.16
C GLU A 438 12.87 6.49 7.53
N LEU A 439 12.01 6.68 8.53
CA LEU A 439 12.21 6.11 9.87
C LEU A 439 12.20 4.59 9.84
N LEU A 440 11.27 3.99 9.10
CA LEU A 440 11.17 2.53 8.96
C LEU A 440 12.42 1.94 8.28
N GLU A 441 12.90 2.54 7.21
CA GLU A 441 14.14 2.12 6.54
C GLU A 441 15.38 2.33 7.42
N SER A 442 15.44 3.46 8.15
CA SER A 442 16.53 3.72 9.11
C SER A 442 16.55 2.67 10.23
N ALA A 443 15.39 2.29 10.75
CA ALA A 443 15.29 1.24 11.76
C ALA A 443 15.85 -0.10 11.24
N LYS A 444 15.46 -0.48 10.03
CA LYS A 444 15.92 -1.71 9.38
C LYS A 444 17.44 -1.72 9.15
N GLN A 445 17.99 -0.64 8.61
CA GLN A 445 19.42 -0.48 8.40
C GLN A 445 20.20 -0.60 9.72
N LYS A 446 19.73 0.04 10.79
CA LYS A 446 20.37 -0.05 12.12
C LYS A 446 20.41 -1.48 12.68
N VAL A 447 19.34 -2.26 12.49
CA VAL A 447 19.35 -3.70 12.86
C VAL A 447 20.41 -4.45 12.06
N GLU A 448 20.48 -4.24 10.75
CA GLU A 448 21.43 -4.91 9.87
C GLU A 448 22.89 -4.53 10.20
N GLU A 449 23.15 -3.26 10.46
CA GLU A 449 24.48 -2.78 10.91
C GLU A 449 24.89 -3.39 12.25
N LEU A 450 23.99 -3.51 13.23
CA LEU A 450 24.28 -4.10 14.53
C LEU A 450 24.66 -5.58 14.45
N ILE A 451 24.10 -6.31 13.48
CA ILE A 451 24.40 -7.73 13.28
C ILE A 451 25.74 -7.90 12.54
N LEU A 452 26.19 -6.87 11.82
CA LEU A 452 27.45 -6.89 11.09
C LEU A 452 28.68 -6.55 11.98
N GLN A 453 28.44 -5.88 13.12
CA GLN A 453 29.48 -5.58 14.12
C GLN A 453 29.85 -6.81 14.96
#